data_4553a08014db31640bba9bc6aeef51a6
#
_entry.id   4553a08014db31640bba9bc6aeef51a6
#
_cell.length_a   1.000
_cell.length_b   1.000
_cell.length_c   1.000
_cell.angle_alpha   90.00
_cell.angle_beta   90.00
_cell.angle_gamma   90.00
#
_symmetry.space_group_name_H-M   'P 1'
#
loop_
_entity.id
_entity.type
_entity.pdbx_description
1 polymer ?
#
loop_
_entity_poly.entity_id
_entity_poly.type
_entity_poly.pdbx_seq_one_letter_code
_entity_poly.pdbx_strand_id
1 'polypeptide(L)'
;GQGNRTHAGKILGNGFVLLLFFTLLTSGLSYLFMEPILLFTGASEETLGYATAYLSIYLIGTLFVEVSVGLNTFINTQGRPGIAMLSIVIGALLNILLDPLFIFVFDWGVKGAALATIISQACSAGWVLFFLTSRRASLRLEPRYMRLDRKVVGAILALGASPFIMASTESLVGFVLNGSLKTFGDIYVSALTIMQSAMLFVSVPLAGFALGFVPIVSYNYGHGNRERVKECFKIVMTFMFLFNLVLILLMILFPSVIASAFTSDEKLIETVVQVMPVFLAGMTIFGLQRACQNMFVALGQAKVSIFIALLRKVILLIPLALMLPYLMGVMGVYAAEAISDAAAAICCTVIFAVQFPRIMNKLTVRS
;
A
#
# COMPACT_ATOMS: atom_id res chain seq x y z
N GLY A 1 -0.07 0.90 24.04
CA GLY A 1 -1.24 1.12 24.85
C GLY A 1 -1.21 0.36 26.18
N GLN A 2 -0.62 -0.84 26.23
CA GLN A 2 -0.56 -1.70 27.44
C GLN A 2 0.51 -1.29 28.45
N GLY A 3 1.27 -0.22 28.22
CA GLY A 3 2.33 0.26 29.13
C GLY A 3 3.63 -0.56 29.16
N ASN A 4 3.70 -1.70 28.46
CA ASN A 4 4.87 -2.59 28.48
C ASN A 4 5.96 -2.13 27.51
N ARG A 5 6.82 -1.21 27.95
CA ARG A 5 7.92 -0.65 27.14
C ARG A 5 8.95 -1.68 26.73
N THR A 6 9.24 -2.67 27.59
CA THR A 6 10.21 -3.73 27.27
C THR A 6 9.71 -4.60 26.13
N HIS A 7 8.44 -4.98 26.13
CA HIS A 7 7.85 -5.76 25.04
C HIS A 7 7.80 -4.95 23.73
N ALA A 8 7.44 -3.68 23.80
CA ALA A 8 7.47 -2.77 22.64
C ALA A 8 8.90 -2.60 22.08
N GLY A 9 9.92 -2.51 22.95
CA GLY A 9 11.33 -2.50 22.55
C GLY A 9 11.74 -3.77 21.82
N LYS A 10 11.31 -4.94 22.30
CA LYS A 10 11.54 -6.22 21.60
C LYS A 10 10.86 -6.28 20.23
N ILE A 11 9.64 -5.74 20.10
CA ILE A 11 8.96 -5.67 18.79
C ILE A 11 9.75 -4.78 17.83
N LEU A 12 10.21 -3.61 18.25
CA LEU A 12 11.03 -2.74 17.42
C LEU A 12 12.35 -3.41 17.01
N GLY A 13 13.09 -3.99 17.97
CA GLY A 13 14.38 -4.63 17.70
C GLY A 13 14.26 -5.88 16.83
N ASN A 14 13.29 -6.77 17.12
CA ASN A 14 13.02 -7.95 16.30
C ASN A 14 12.48 -7.57 14.92
N GLY A 15 11.61 -6.55 14.85
CA GLY A 15 11.09 -6.01 13.59
C GLY A 15 12.22 -5.47 12.70
N PHE A 16 13.16 -4.75 13.27
CA PHE A 16 14.35 -4.26 12.55
C PHE A 16 15.20 -5.41 11.98
N VAL A 17 15.48 -6.45 12.78
CA VAL A 17 16.25 -7.62 12.30
C VAL A 17 15.51 -8.37 11.20
N LEU A 18 14.21 -8.58 11.35
CA LEU A 18 13.38 -9.21 10.31
C LEU A 18 13.35 -8.37 9.03
N LEU A 19 13.23 -7.04 9.15
CA LEU A 19 13.28 -6.12 8.02
C LEU A 19 14.60 -6.28 7.26
N LEU A 20 15.75 -6.27 7.94
CA LEU A 20 17.06 -6.50 7.32
C LEU A 20 17.12 -7.87 6.63
N PHE A 21 16.65 -8.91 7.31
CA PHE A 21 16.65 -10.27 6.76
C PHE A 21 15.81 -10.36 5.47
N PHE A 22 14.57 -9.87 5.50
CA PHE A 22 13.70 -9.92 4.33
C PHE A 22 14.18 -9.02 3.20
N THR A 23 14.74 -7.85 3.51
CA THR A 23 15.35 -6.98 2.50
C THR A 23 16.51 -7.67 1.79
N LEU A 24 17.43 -8.28 2.53
CA LEU A 24 18.55 -9.00 1.94
C LEU A 24 18.08 -10.21 1.12
N LEU A 25 17.09 -10.95 1.62
CA LEU A 25 16.52 -12.09 0.91
C LEU A 25 15.85 -11.66 -0.40
N THR A 26 14.96 -10.67 -0.35
CA THR A 26 14.22 -10.21 -1.54
C THR A 26 15.14 -9.52 -2.54
N SER A 27 16.07 -8.67 -2.10
CA SER A 27 17.04 -8.03 -2.98
C SER A 27 17.97 -9.06 -3.62
N GLY A 28 18.45 -10.05 -2.84
CA GLY A 28 19.30 -11.13 -3.36
C GLY A 28 18.58 -11.99 -4.39
N LEU A 29 17.34 -12.38 -4.12
CA LEU A 29 16.51 -13.13 -5.09
C LEU A 29 16.21 -12.29 -6.34
N SER A 30 15.87 -11.01 -6.17
CA SER A 30 15.61 -10.11 -7.30
C SER A 30 16.88 -9.88 -8.13
N TYR A 31 18.05 -9.86 -7.51
CA TYR A 31 19.32 -9.75 -8.23
C TYR A 31 19.65 -11.01 -9.02
N LEU A 32 19.40 -12.19 -8.42
CA LEU A 32 19.65 -13.49 -9.05
C LEU A 32 18.70 -13.75 -10.23
N PHE A 33 17.45 -13.32 -10.14
CA PHE A 33 16.42 -13.51 -11.15
C PHE A 33 16.05 -12.21 -11.87
N MET A 34 16.97 -11.25 -11.96
CA MET A 34 16.69 -9.90 -12.47
C MET A 34 16.13 -9.93 -13.89
N GLU A 35 16.81 -10.59 -14.81
CA GLU A 35 16.42 -10.65 -16.22
C GLU A 35 15.06 -11.34 -16.43
N PRO A 36 14.82 -12.56 -15.89
CA PRO A 36 13.50 -13.18 -15.93
C PRO A 36 12.38 -12.32 -15.35
N ILE A 37 12.64 -11.62 -14.23
CA ILE A 37 11.65 -10.73 -13.62
C ILE A 37 11.32 -9.56 -14.53
N LEU A 38 12.34 -8.91 -15.12
CA LEU A 38 12.14 -7.78 -16.02
C LEU A 38 11.39 -8.18 -17.29
N LEU A 39 11.74 -9.28 -17.90
CA LEU A 39 11.02 -9.81 -19.08
C LEU A 39 9.57 -10.16 -18.74
N PHE A 40 9.36 -10.81 -17.58
CA PHE A 40 8.02 -11.15 -17.10
C PHE A 40 7.15 -9.93 -16.80
N THR A 41 7.76 -8.84 -16.33
CA THR A 41 7.06 -7.58 -16.05
C THR A 41 6.85 -6.71 -17.30
N GLY A 42 7.32 -7.14 -18.47
CA GLY A 42 7.02 -6.51 -19.75
C GLY A 42 8.15 -5.68 -20.35
N ALA A 43 9.39 -5.82 -19.85
CA ALA A 43 10.53 -5.20 -20.51
C ALA A 43 10.72 -5.77 -21.92
N SER A 44 10.90 -4.90 -22.93
CA SER A 44 11.26 -5.27 -24.29
C SER A 44 12.78 -5.46 -24.41
N GLU A 45 13.24 -6.09 -25.51
CA GLU A 45 14.68 -6.22 -25.78
C GLU A 45 15.40 -4.86 -25.80
N GLU A 46 14.72 -3.81 -26.28
CA GLU A 46 15.28 -2.45 -26.31
C GLU A 46 15.38 -1.80 -24.92
N THR A 47 14.43 -2.06 -24.04
CA THR A 47 14.36 -1.46 -22.70
C THR A 47 15.06 -2.27 -21.62
N LEU A 48 15.34 -3.55 -21.87
CA LEU A 48 15.92 -4.48 -20.91
C LEU A 48 17.27 -3.98 -20.35
N GLY A 49 18.13 -3.44 -21.20
CA GLY A 49 19.43 -2.91 -20.79
C GLY A 49 19.31 -1.74 -19.79
N TYR A 50 18.40 -0.80 -20.07
CA TYR A 50 18.13 0.34 -19.19
C TYR A 50 17.46 -0.10 -17.87
N ALA A 51 16.51 -1.02 -17.96
CA ALA A 51 15.82 -1.55 -16.79
C ALA A 51 16.77 -2.33 -15.87
N THR A 52 17.67 -3.14 -16.44
CA THR A 52 18.72 -3.86 -15.71
C THR A 52 19.69 -2.89 -15.02
N ALA A 53 20.13 -1.85 -15.75
CA ALA A 53 21.03 -0.84 -15.20
C ALA A 53 20.38 -0.05 -14.03
N TYR A 54 19.11 0.28 -14.13
CA TYR A 54 18.35 0.93 -13.06
C TYR A 54 18.17 0.00 -11.86
N LEU A 55 17.62 -1.20 -12.11
CA LEU A 55 17.26 -2.14 -11.05
C LEU A 55 18.48 -2.63 -10.27
N SER A 56 19.62 -2.89 -10.94
CA SER A 56 20.85 -3.31 -10.29
C SER A 56 21.35 -2.30 -9.25
N ILE A 57 21.25 -1.02 -9.56
CA ILE A 57 21.60 0.07 -8.64
C ILE A 57 20.51 0.19 -7.55
N TYR A 58 19.23 0.21 -7.93
CA TYR A 58 18.10 0.38 -7.02
C TYR A 58 18.03 -0.70 -5.94
N LEU A 59 18.33 -1.96 -6.28
CA LEU A 59 18.33 -3.09 -5.34
C LEU A 59 19.34 -2.91 -4.19
N ILE A 60 20.46 -2.24 -4.43
CA ILE A 60 21.41 -1.87 -3.37
C ILE A 60 20.77 -0.90 -2.38
N GLY A 61 19.94 0.01 -2.92
CA GLY A 61 19.25 1.04 -2.13
C GLY A 61 17.98 0.54 -1.43
N THR A 62 17.47 -0.62 -1.77
CA THR A 62 16.23 -1.17 -1.18
C THR A 62 16.30 -1.23 0.36
N LEU A 63 17.49 -1.48 0.92
CA LEU A 63 17.71 -1.44 2.36
C LEU A 63 17.31 -0.09 2.98
N PHE A 64 17.66 1.00 2.34
CA PHE A 64 17.34 2.35 2.85
C PHE A 64 15.84 2.63 2.73
N VAL A 65 15.21 2.17 1.63
CA VAL A 65 13.76 2.28 1.43
C VAL A 65 13.03 1.55 2.55
N GLU A 66 13.36 0.28 2.78
CA GLU A 66 12.72 -0.55 3.79
C GLU A 66 12.94 -0.01 5.22
N VAL A 67 14.15 0.47 5.53
CA VAL A 67 14.44 1.09 6.83
C VAL A 67 13.64 2.38 6.99
N SER A 68 13.58 3.24 5.97
CA SER A 68 12.87 4.51 6.07
C SER A 68 11.37 4.30 6.24
N VAL A 69 10.75 3.40 5.46
CA VAL A 69 9.29 3.15 5.48
C VAL A 69 8.90 2.28 6.68
N GLY A 70 9.59 1.16 6.88
CA GLY A 70 9.24 0.17 7.91
C GLY A 70 9.41 0.72 9.32
N LEU A 71 10.50 1.41 9.61
CA LEU A 71 10.72 1.98 10.95
C LEU A 71 9.98 3.30 11.19
N ASN A 72 9.57 4.01 10.14
CA ASN A 72 8.79 5.25 10.26
C ASN A 72 7.48 5.03 11.05
N THR A 73 6.85 3.87 10.88
CA THR A 73 5.63 3.49 11.61
C THR A 73 5.83 3.51 13.12
N PHE A 74 7.03 3.15 13.61
CA PHE A 74 7.34 3.22 15.05
C PHE A 74 7.46 4.65 15.56
N ILE A 75 7.83 5.61 14.71
CA ILE A 75 7.83 7.05 15.05
C ILE A 75 6.39 7.55 15.19
N ASN A 76 5.52 7.16 14.25
CA ASN A 76 4.09 7.48 14.29
C ASN A 76 3.42 6.93 15.57
N THR A 77 3.71 5.68 15.93
CA THR A 77 3.12 5.04 17.14
C THR A 77 3.59 5.67 18.45
N GLN A 78 4.72 6.39 18.43
CA GLN A 78 5.19 7.19 19.56
C GLN A 78 4.51 8.57 19.70
N GLY A 79 3.51 8.85 18.85
CA GLY A 79 2.79 10.13 18.84
C GLY A 79 3.59 11.28 18.24
N ARG A 80 4.55 10.99 17.35
CA ARG A 80 5.39 12.00 16.70
C ARG A 80 5.28 11.98 15.16
N PRO A 81 4.06 12.14 14.61
CA PRO A 81 3.83 12.05 13.16
C PRO A 81 4.57 13.13 12.37
N GLY A 82 4.81 14.32 12.94
CA GLY A 82 5.59 15.37 12.30
C GLY A 82 7.04 14.98 12.05
N ILE A 83 7.68 14.23 12.97
CA ILE A 83 9.04 13.71 12.78
C ILE A 83 9.05 12.60 11.73
N ALA A 84 8.03 11.75 11.73
CA ALA A 84 7.83 10.72 10.74
C ALA A 84 7.61 11.32 9.34
N MET A 85 6.79 12.35 9.21
CA MET A 85 6.56 13.08 7.97
C MET A 85 7.85 13.72 7.44
N LEU A 86 8.67 14.29 8.34
CA LEU A 86 9.91 14.98 7.94
C LEU A 86 10.90 14.04 7.23
N SER A 87 10.96 12.75 7.60
CA SER A 87 11.78 11.77 6.88
C SER A 87 11.36 11.62 5.41
N ILE A 88 10.06 11.61 5.15
CA ILE A 88 9.50 11.49 3.79
C ILE A 88 9.78 12.78 3.01
N VAL A 89 9.58 13.95 3.63
CA VAL A 89 9.84 15.26 3.01
C VAL A 89 11.31 15.41 2.65
N ILE A 90 12.22 15.03 3.54
CA ILE A 90 13.68 15.05 3.26
C ILE A 90 13.99 14.20 2.02
N GLY A 91 13.50 12.96 1.96
CA GLY A 91 13.69 12.08 0.81
C GLY A 91 13.13 12.66 -0.48
N ALA A 92 11.90 13.16 -0.45
CA ALA A 92 11.24 13.73 -1.63
C ALA A 92 11.96 14.97 -2.15
N LEU A 93 12.33 15.92 -1.27
CA LEU A 93 13.04 17.13 -1.67
C LEU A 93 14.42 16.82 -2.24
N LEU A 94 15.18 15.93 -1.60
CA LEU A 94 16.48 15.51 -2.12
C LEU A 94 16.35 14.81 -3.47
N ASN A 95 15.36 13.96 -3.66
CA ASN A 95 15.15 13.30 -4.95
C ASN A 95 14.82 14.30 -6.05
N ILE A 96 13.91 15.26 -5.81
CA ILE A 96 13.57 16.33 -6.77
C ILE A 96 14.80 17.16 -7.15
N LEU A 97 15.73 17.38 -6.23
CA LEU A 97 16.96 18.15 -6.50
C LEU A 97 18.04 17.31 -7.19
N LEU A 98 18.21 16.05 -6.78
CA LEU A 98 19.27 15.19 -7.28
C LEU A 98 18.94 14.56 -8.64
N ASP A 99 17.67 14.27 -8.94
CA ASP A 99 17.28 13.70 -10.23
C ASP A 99 17.73 14.57 -11.41
N PRO A 100 17.37 15.87 -11.52
CA PRO A 100 17.84 16.72 -12.61
C PRO A 100 19.37 16.85 -12.66
N LEU A 101 20.00 16.91 -11.49
CA LEU A 101 21.46 17.06 -11.40
C LEU A 101 22.17 15.82 -11.98
N PHE A 102 21.75 14.61 -11.59
CA PHE A 102 22.40 13.38 -12.02
C PHE A 102 21.99 12.95 -13.43
N ILE A 103 20.75 13.22 -13.83
CA ILE A 103 20.26 12.84 -15.15
C ILE A 103 20.82 13.77 -16.21
N PHE A 104 20.70 15.10 -16.03
CA PHE A 104 20.96 16.08 -17.08
C PHE A 104 22.32 16.79 -16.92
N VAL A 105 22.73 17.17 -15.69
CA VAL A 105 23.99 17.92 -15.53
C VAL A 105 25.20 16.98 -15.58
N PHE A 106 25.11 15.81 -14.93
CA PHE A 106 26.18 14.81 -14.96
C PHE A 106 26.04 13.81 -16.12
N ASP A 107 24.94 13.88 -16.87
CA ASP A 107 24.64 13.01 -18.02
C ASP A 107 24.72 11.50 -17.71
N TRP A 108 24.31 11.13 -16.47
CA TRP A 108 24.29 9.72 -16.06
C TRP A 108 22.97 9.01 -16.43
N GLY A 109 22.01 9.72 -17.03
CA GLY A 109 20.75 9.18 -17.51
C GLY A 109 20.01 8.33 -16.46
N VAL A 110 19.61 7.13 -16.84
CA VAL A 110 18.83 6.20 -16.00
C VAL A 110 19.59 5.78 -14.73
N LYS A 111 20.93 5.63 -14.80
CA LYS A 111 21.75 5.31 -13.64
C LYS A 111 21.78 6.47 -12.65
N GLY A 112 21.77 7.70 -13.15
CA GLY A 112 21.68 8.90 -12.34
C GLY A 112 20.39 8.96 -11.54
N ALA A 113 19.25 8.66 -12.16
CA ALA A 113 17.96 8.57 -11.49
C ALA A 113 17.96 7.54 -10.35
N ALA A 114 18.51 6.35 -10.60
CA ALA A 114 18.63 5.32 -9.58
C ALA A 114 19.48 5.77 -8.39
N LEU A 115 20.64 6.38 -8.64
CA LEU A 115 21.53 6.90 -7.60
C LEU A 115 20.89 8.03 -6.80
N ALA A 116 20.21 8.97 -7.46
CA ALA A 116 19.48 10.05 -6.79
C ALA A 116 18.42 9.50 -5.81
N THR A 117 17.68 8.49 -6.25
CA THR A 117 16.70 7.81 -5.42
C THR A 117 17.36 7.15 -4.20
N ILE A 118 18.45 6.40 -4.38
CA ILE A 118 19.16 5.74 -3.28
C ILE A 118 19.68 6.74 -2.25
N ILE A 119 20.32 7.81 -2.70
CA ILE A 119 20.87 8.83 -1.81
C ILE A 119 19.75 9.49 -1.01
N SER A 120 18.64 9.83 -1.66
CA SER A 120 17.46 10.42 -1.04
C SER A 120 16.85 9.50 0.02
N GLN A 121 16.73 8.22 -0.29
CA GLN A 121 16.24 7.21 0.65
C GLN A 121 17.23 6.94 1.79
N ALA A 122 18.53 6.98 1.53
CA ALA A 122 19.55 6.87 2.56
C ALA A 122 19.47 8.02 3.58
N CYS A 123 19.22 9.25 3.11
CA CYS A 123 19.00 10.39 3.99
C CYS A 123 17.72 10.25 4.82
N SER A 124 16.61 9.76 4.20
CA SER A 124 15.38 9.45 4.92
C SER A 124 15.61 8.38 5.99
N ALA A 125 16.26 7.28 5.65
CA ALA A 125 16.62 6.21 6.58
C ALA A 125 17.52 6.70 7.71
N GLY A 126 18.52 7.52 7.37
CA GLY A 126 19.42 8.17 8.34
C GLY A 126 18.65 9.00 9.36
N TRP A 127 17.66 9.80 8.91
CA TRP A 127 16.79 10.57 9.80
C TRP A 127 15.98 9.70 10.74
N VAL A 128 15.36 8.64 10.22
CA VAL A 128 14.57 7.69 11.02
C VAL A 128 15.42 7.00 12.07
N LEU A 129 16.60 6.49 11.68
CA LEU A 129 17.55 5.85 12.59
C LEU A 129 18.08 6.82 13.64
N PHE A 130 18.46 8.04 13.23
CA PHE A 130 18.91 9.09 14.14
C PHE A 130 17.86 9.36 15.22
N PHE A 131 16.59 9.49 14.84
CA PHE A 131 15.52 9.69 15.82
C PHE A 131 15.35 8.48 16.74
N LEU A 132 15.25 7.26 16.18
CA LEU A 132 14.98 6.04 16.97
C LEU A 132 16.16 5.64 17.88
N THR A 133 17.37 6.10 17.62
CA THR A 133 18.53 5.90 18.50
C THR A 133 18.73 7.05 19.51
N SER A 134 18.06 8.19 19.26
CA SER A 134 18.21 9.39 20.09
C SER A 134 17.52 9.26 21.46
N ARG A 135 17.91 10.13 22.40
CA ARG A 135 17.26 10.26 23.71
C ARG A 135 15.83 10.82 23.64
N ARG A 136 15.43 11.35 22.50
CA ARG A 136 14.09 11.93 22.29
C ARG A 136 13.03 10.88 21.96
N ALA A 137 13.44 9.68 21.55
CA ALA A 137 12.53 8.57 21.30
C ALA A 137 12.10 7.91 22.60
N SER A 138 10.78 7.76 22.78
CA SER A 138 10.19 7.03 23.92
C SER A 138 10.47 5.53 23.82
N LEU A 139 10.55 5.02 22.60
CA LEU A 139 10.90 3.66 22.23
C LEU A 139 12.16 3.72 21.36
N ARG A 140 13.27 3.22 21.89
CA ARG A 140 14.57 3.27 21.20
C ARG A 140 14.93 1.96 20.56
N LEU A 141 15.65 2.07 19.44
CA LEU A 141 16.30 0.92 18.81
C LEU A 141 17.57 0.59 19.62
N GLU A 142 17.51 -0.46 20.43
CA GLU A 142 18.61 -0.86 21.30
C GLU A 142 19.12 -2.26 20.90
N PRO A 143 20.44 -2.48 20.82
CA PRO A 143 21.02 -3.79 20.43
C PRO A 143 20.55 -4.95 21.29
N ARG A 144 20.28 -4.71 22.59
CA ARG A 144 19.77 -5.74 23.50
C ARG A 144 18.43 -6.35 23.08
N TYR A 145 17.60 -5.61 22.33
CA TYR A 145 16.29 -6.05 21.84
C TYR A 145 16.34 -6.66 20.43
N MET A 146 17.49 -6.70 19.79
CA MET A 146 17.66 -7.30 18.46
C MET A 146 17.80 -8.84 18.49
N ARG A 147 17.94 -9.44 19.67
CA ARG A 147 17.89 -10.90 19.81
C ARG A 147 16.49 -11.41 19.45
N LEU A 148 16.41 -12.30 18.48
CA LEU A 148 15.13 -12.82 17.99
C LEU A 148 14.44 -13.65 19.08
N ASP A 149 13.23 -13.24 19.43
CA ASP A 149 12.32 -13.93 20.34
C ASP A 149 11.22 -14.59 19.50
N ARG A 150 11.14 -15.93 19.52
CA ARG A 150 10.19 -16.69 18.69
C ARG A 150 8.74 -16.24 18.85
N LYS A 151 8.32 -15.85 20.05
CA LYS A 151 6.95 -15.39 20.29
C LYS A 151 6.71 -14.03 19.67
N VAL A 152 7.68 -13.12 19.75
CA VAL A 152 7.62 -11.78 19.15
C VAL A 152 7.65 -11.88 17.64
N VAL A 153 8.60 -12.66 17.09
CA VAL A 153 8.70 -12.92 15.65
C VAL A 153 7.41 -13.52 15.09
N GLY A 154 6.85 -14.55 15.75
CA GLY A 154 5.59 -15.15 15.35
C GLY A 154 4.42 -14.15 15.31
N ALA A 155 4.35 -13.26 16.30
CA ALA A 155 3.32 -12.21 16.32
C ALA A 155 3.51 -11.18 15.20
N ILE A 156 4.75 -10.75 14.93
CA ILE A 156 5.06 -9.82 13.84
C ILE A 156 4.68 -10.44 12.49
N LEU A 157 5.09 -11.68 12.22
CA LEU A 157 4.79 -12.37 10.97
C LEU A 157 3.29 -12.62 10.80
N ALA A 158 2.59 -13.02 11.86
CA ALA A 158 1.14 -13.24 11.81
C ALA A 158 0.35 -11.97 11.46
N LEU A 159 0.74 -10.81 12.02
CA LEU A 159 0.10 -9.54 11.70
C LEU A 159 0.55 -9.00 10.34
N GLY A 160 1.81 -9.19 9.97
CA GLY A 160 2.38 -8.79 8.69
C GLY A 160 1.88 -9.61 7.50
N ALA A 161 1.41 -10.85 7.74
CA ALA A 161 0.86 -11.70 6.67
C ALA A 161 -0.35 -11.06 5.97
N SER A 162 -1.18 -10.31 6.69
CA SER A 162 -2.35 -9.65 6.09
C SER A 162 -1.96 -8.60 5.02
N PRO A 163 -1.17 -7.56 5.32
CA PRO A 163 -0.75 -6.60 4.31
C PRO A 163 0.13 -7.22 3.20
N PHE A 164 0.93 -8.24 3.53
CA PHE A 164 1.71 -8.98 2.53
C PHE A 164 0.82 -9.68 1.51
N ILE A 165 -0.19 -10.44 1.96
CA ILE A 165 -1.16 -11.10 1.08
C ILE A 165 -1.94 -10.07 0.26
N MET A 166 -2.32 -8.93 0.85
CA MET A 166 -2.99 -7.85 0.12
C MET A 166 -2.13 -7.32 -1.03
N ALA A 167 -0.87 -7.01 -0.79
CA ALA A 167 0.03 -6.50 -1.81
C ALA A 167 0.34 -7.55 -2.89
N SER A 168 0.59 -8.81 -2.49
CA SER A 168 0.85 -9.91 -3.44
C SER A 168 -0.35 -10.21 -4.33
N THR A 169 -1.56 -10.16 -3.79
CA THR A 169 -2.78 -10.37 -4.59
C THR A 169 -3.07 -9.21 -5.55
N GLU A 170 -2.69 -7.97 -5.22
CA GLU A 170 -2.79 -6.85 -6.17
C GLU A 170 -1.92 -7.07 -7.41
N SER A 171 -0.70 -7.55 -7.23
CA SER A 171 0.18 -7.89 -8.36
C SER A 171 -0.39 -9.01 -9.24
N LEU A 172 -0.89 -10.09 -8.61
CA LEU A 172 -1.53 -11.20 -9.32
C LEU A 172 -2.73 -10.72 -10.15
N VAL A 173 -3.58 -9.88 -9.58
CA VAL A 173 -4.72 -9.29 -10.28
C VAL A 173 -4.28 -8.46 -11.48
N GLY A 174 -3.22 -7.66 -11.31
CA GLY A 174 -2.65 -6.87 -12.41
C GLY A 174 -2.29 -7.74 -13.62
N PHE A 175 -1.68 -8.92 -13.41
CA PHE A 175 -1.39 -9.87 -14.49
C PHE A 175 -2.65 -10.42 -15.14
N VAL A 176 -3.65 -10.82 -14.35
CA VAL A 176 -4.90 -11.38 -14.88
C VAL A 176 -5.66 -10.34 -15.70
N LEU A 177 -5.81 -9.12 -15.19
CA LEU A 177 -6.52 -8.05 -15.90
C LEU A 177 -5.80 -7.65 -17.19
N ASN A 178 -4.48 -7.41 -17.13
CA ASN A 178 -3.70 -7.05 -18.30
C ASN A 178 -3.70 -8.19 -19.35
N GLY A 179 -3.55 -9.43 -18.92
CA GLY A 179 -3.62 -10.60 -19.80
C GLY A 179 -4.98 -10.73 -20.47
N SER A 180 -6.08 -10.54 -19.73
CA SER A 180 -7.44 -10.58 -20.29
C SER A 180 -7.70 -9.43 -21.25
N LEU A 181 -7.29 -8.20 -20.93
CA LEU A 181 -7.48 -7.03 -21.79
C LEU A 181 -6.65 -7.08 -23.05
N LYS A 182 -5.43 -7.63 -23.00
CA LYS A 182 -4.54 -7.76 -24.15
C LYS A 182 -5.17 -8.55 -25.29
N THR A 183 -6.04 -9.50 -24.99
CA THR A 183 -6.78 -10.27 -26.02
C THR A 183 -7.76 -9.42 -26.83
N PHE A 184 -8.18 -8.27 -26.30
CA PHE A 184 -9.08 -7.32 -26.96
C PHE A 184 -8.34 -6.16 -27.65
N GLY A 185 -7.07 -5.94 -27.29
CA GLY A 185 -6.20 -4.93 -27.88
C GLY A 185 -5.46 -4.09 -26.87
N ASP A 186 -4.29 -3.60 -27.23
CA ASP A 186 -3.38 -2.85 -26.34
C ASP A 186 -3.99 -1.52 -25.85
N ILE A 187 -4.93 -0.95 -26.61
CA ILE A 187 -5.63 0.29 -26.20
C ILE A 187 -6.39 0.11 -24.89
N TYR A 188 -6.97 -1.07 -24.63
CA TYR A 188 -7.69 -1.35 -23.39
C TYR A 188 -6.73 -1.55 -22.21
N VAL A 189 -5.55 -2.11 -22.44
CA VAL A 189 -4.48 -2.19 -21.42
C VAL A 189 -4.01 -0.78 -21.05
N SER A 190 -3.82 0.08 -22.06
CA SER A 190 -3.44 1.48 -21.86
C SER A 190 -4.53 2.26 -21.11
N ALA A 191 -5.80 2.03 -21.44
CA ALA A 191 -6.93 2.62 -20.69
C ALA A 191 -6.95 2.18 -19.22
N LEU A 192 -6.71 0.89 -18.92
CA LEU A 192 -6.59 0.39 -17.54
C LEU A 192 -5.44 1.10 -16.81
N THR A 193 -4.29 1.27 -17.46
CA THR A 193 -3.13 1.95 -16.86
C THR A 193 -3.45 3.39 -16.49
N ILE A 194 -4.17 4.14 -17.34
CA ILE A 194 -4.63 5.50 -17.03
C ILE A 194 -5.56 5.48 -15.82
N MET A 195 -6.54 4.58 -15.79
CA MET A 195 -7.47 4.48 -14.67
C MET A 195 -6.79 4.11 -13.36
N GLN A 196 -5.84 3.17 -13.39
CA GLN A 196 -5.04 2.82 -12.22
C GLN A 196 -4.18 3.98 -11.74
N SER A 197 -3.59 4.75 -12.66
CA SER A 197 -2.82 5.96 -12.31
C SER A 197 -3.72 7.04 -11.69
N ALA A 198 -4.90 7.26 -12.25
CA ALA A 198 -5.89 8.17 -11.67
C ALA A 198 -6.33 7.73 -10.26
N MET A 199 -6.46 6.42 -10.04
CA MET A 199 -6.81 5.86 -8.73
C MET A 199 -5.76 6.12 -7.64
N LEU A 200 -4.50 6.41 -7.99
CA LEU A 200 -3.50 6.81 -7.00
C LEU A 200 -3.88 8.10 -6.27
N PHE A 201 -4.56 9.05 -6.93
CA PHE A 201 -5.06 10.27 -6.30
C PHE A 201 -6.09 10.00 -5.19
N VAL A 202 -6.78 8.86 -5.24
CA VAL A 202 -7.69 8.40 -4.19
C VAL A 202 -6.97 7.54 -3.17
N SER A 203 -6.18 6.58 -3.64
CA SER A 203 -5.59 5.54 -2.80
C SER A 203 -4.48 6.05 -1.88
N VAL A 204 -3.62 6.97 -2.38
CA VAL A 204 -2.49 7.50 -1.61
C VAL A 204 -2.95 8.34 -0.41
N PRO A 205 -3.86 9.32 -0.55
CA PRO A 205 -4.38 10.04 0.61
C PRO A 205 -5.10 9.15 1.62
N LEU A 206 -5.89 8.17 1.15
CA LEU A 206 -6.56 7.21 2.05
C LEU A 206 -5.56 6.33 2.80
N ALA A 207 -4.48 5.89 2.15
CA ALA A 207 -3.40 5.15 2.81
C ALA A 207 -2.67 6.02 3.84
N GLY A 208 -2.38 7.28 3.49
CA GLY A 208 -1.79 8.25 4.42
C GLY A 208 -2.66 8.49 5.65
N PHE A 209 -3.96 8.63 5.45
CA PHE A 209 -4.92 8.76 6.56
C PHE A 209 -4.96 7.51 7.44
N ALA A 210 -4.87 6.30 6.83
CA ALA A 210 -4.80 5.05 7.57
C ALA A 210 -3.54 4.95 8.44
N LEU A 211 -2.38 5.39 7.94
CA LEU A 211 -1.13 5.44 8.72
C LEU A 211 -1.27 6.34 9.97
N GLY A 212 -2.10 7.38 9.90
CA GLY A 212 -2.37 8.27 11.04
C GLY A 212 -3.31 7.64 12.08
N PHE A 213 -4.45 7.08 11.65
CA PHE A 213 -5.46 6.63 12.62
C PHE A 213 -5.24 5.22 13.18
N VAL A 214 -4.61 4.31 12.43
CA VAL A 214 -4.36 2.93 12.89
C VAL A 214 -3.60 2.89 14.22
N PRO A 215 -2.50 3.65 14.42
CA PRO A 215 -1.83 3.72 15.71
C PRO A 215 -2.72 4.27 16.84
N ILE A 216 -3.56 5.27 16.54
CA ILE A 216 -4.47 5.88 17.53
C ILE A 216 -5.48 4.85 18.03
N VAL A 217 -6.10 4.11 17.10
CA VAL A 217 -7.05 3.04 17.42
C VAL A 217 -6.37 1.93 18.20
N SER A 218 -5.22 1.44 17.72
CA SER A 218 -4.47 0.36 18.36
C SER A 218 -4.04 0.72 19.77
N TYR A 219 -3.60 1.96 19.99
CA TYR A 219 -3.22 2.46 21.32
C TYR A 219 -4.41 2.47 22.28
N ASN A 220 -5.54 3.10 21.86
CA ASN A 220 -6.73 3.20 22.70
C ASN A 220 -7.38 1.83 22.95
N TYR A 221 -7.34 0.93 21.96
CA TYR A 221 -7.78 -0.45 22.11
C TYR A 221 -6.93 -1.21 23.15
N GLY A 222 -5.58 -1.10 23.04
CA GLY A 222 -4.66 -1.70 24.02
C GLY A 222 -4.79 -1.12 25.45
N HIS A 223 -5.25 0.14 25.57
CA HIS A 223 -5.49 0.82 26.85
C HIS A 223 -6.90 0.54 27.40
N GLY A 224 -7.77 -0.13 26.65
CA GLY A 224 -9.15 -0.42 27.09
C GLY A 224 -10.14 0.74 26.89
N ASN A 225 -9.75 1.83 26.24
CA ASN A 225 -10.61 3.00 26.02
C ASN A 225 -11.61 2.79 24.88
N ARG A 226 -12.73 2.16 25.21
CA ARG A 226 -13.79 1.80 24.25
C ARG A 226 -14.42 3.02 23.56
N GLU A 227 -14.67 4.08 24.31
CA GLU A 227 -15.35 5.29 23.77
C GLU A 227 -14.49 5.97 22.70
N ARG A 228 -13.20 6.13 22.97
CA ARG A 228 -12.28 6.70 21.99
C ARG A 228 -12.12 5.84 20.72
N VAL A 229 -12.13 4.51 20.85
CA VAL A 229 -12.10 3.61 19.69
C VAL A 229 -13.35 3.78 18.82
N LYS A 230 -14.54 3.90 19.45
CA LYS A 230 -15.79 4.14 18.70
C LYS A 230 -15.85 5.51 18.04
N GLU A 231 -15.40 6.54 18.76
CA GLU A 231 -15.33 7.91 18.23
C GLU A 231 -14.39 7.96 17.01
N CYS A 232 -13.19 7.41 17.15
CA CYS A 232 -12.23 7.32 16.06
C CYS A 232 -12.82 6.56 14.86
N PHE A 233 -13.52 5.44 15.10
CA PHE A 233 -14.18 4.69 14.05
C PHE A 233 -15.21 5.53 13.28
N LYS A 234 -16.06 6.30 13.97
CA LYS A 234 -17.04 7.17 13.32
C LYS A 234 -16.37 8.20 12.40
N ILE A 235 -15.33 8.86 12.90
CA ILE A 235 -14.57 9.86 12.14
C ILE A 235 -13.92 9.22 10.92
N VAL A 236 -13.25 8.08 11.11
CA VAL A 236 -12.56 7.34 10.05
C VAL A 236 -13.53 6.89 8.97
N MET A 237 -14.65 6.27 9.37
CA MET A 237 -15.67 5.78 8.46
C MET A 237 -16.25 6.91 7.61
N THR A 238 -16.65 8.00 8.26
CA THR A 238 -17.24 9.17 7.57
C THR A 238 -16.24 9.80 6.61
N PHE A 239 -15.01 10.05 7.08
CA PHE A 239 -13.99 10.70 6.25
C PHE A 239 -13.62 9.83 5.06
N MET A 240 -13.25 8.56 5.28
CA MET A 240 -12.81 7.68 4.19
C MET A 240 -13.91 7.42 3.17
N PHE A 241 -15.16 7.28 3.63
CA PHE A 241 -16.29 7.10 2.73
C PHE A 241 -16.55 8.35 1.89
N LEU A 242 -16.70 9.53 2.52
CA LEU A 242 -17.01 10.76 1.79
C LEU A 242 -15.88 11.18 0.87
N PHE A 243 -14.62 11.10 1.32
CA PHE A 243 -13.45 11.43 0.50
C PHE A 243 -13.39 10.55 -0.74
N ASN A 244 -13.51 9.23 -0.55
CA ASN A 244 -13.51 8.27 -1.66
C ASN A 244 -14.70 8.51 -2.60
N LEU A 245 -15.90 8.65 -2.06
CA LEU A 245 -17.13 8.85 -2.84
C LEU A 245 -17.03 10.11 -3.73
N VAL A 246 -16.61 11.24 -3.15
CA VAL A 246 -16.49 12.49 -3.90
C VAL A 246 -15.47 12.36 -5.03
N LEU A 247 -14.28 11.84 -4.78
CA LEU A 247 -13.26 11.71 -5.81
C LEU A 247 -13.65 10.72 -6.91
N ILE A 248 -14.21 9.56 -6.54
CA ILE A 248 -14.67 8.57 -7.54
C ILE A 248 -15.83 9.14 -8.37
N LEU A 249 -16.78 9.84 -7.76
CA LEU A 249 -17.87 10.49 -8.51
C LEU A 249 -17.35 11.57 -9.47
N LEU A 250 -16.37 12.36 -9.06
CA LEU A 250 -15.72 13.33 -9.97
C LEU A 250 -15.07 12.63 -11.16
N MET A 251 -14.39 11.50 -10.96
CA MET A 251 -13.79 10.74 -12.05
C MET A 251 -14.85 10.15 -13.00
N ILE A 252 -15.96 9.65 -12.45
CA ILE A 252 -17.07 9.08 -13.26
C ILE A 252 -17.79 10.19 -14.05
N LEU A 253 -17.97 11.36 -13.46
CA LEU A 253 -18.70 12.48 -14.11
C LEU A 253 -17.84 13.22 -15.14
N PHE A 254 -16.52 13.26 -14.95
CA PHE A 254 -15.58 13.98 -15.81
C PHE A 254 -14.45 13.08 -16.36
N PRO A 255 -14.76 11.91 -16.96
CA PRO A 255 -13.74 10.94 -17.39
C PRO A 255 -12.83 11.50 -18.49
N SER A 256 -13.35 12.36 -19.37
CA SER A 256 -12.55 12.98 -20.43
C SER A 256 -11.48 13.93 -19.88
N VAL A 257 -11.79 14.70 -18.83
CA VAL A 257 -10.82 15.57 -18.15
C VAL A 257 -9.70 14.76 -17.52
N ILE A 258 -10.06 13.67 -16.87
CA ILE A 258 -9.06 12.76 -16.27
C ILE A 258 -8.19 12.12 -17.35
N ALA A 259 -8.79 11.59 -18.41
CA ALA A 259 -8.04 10.94 -19.49
C ALA A 259 -7.09 11.92 -20.21
N SER A 260 -7.54 13.13 -20.52
CA SER A 260 -6.73 14.15 -21.20
C SER A 260 -5.55 14.67 -20.35
N ALA A 261 -5.57 14.47 -19.02
CA ALA A 261 -4.43 14.76 -18.17
C ALA A 261 -3.27 13.75 -18.34
N PHE A 262 -3.55 12.55 -18.88
CA PHE A 262 -2.56 11.48 -19.05
C PHE A 262 -2.15 11.26 -20.51
N THR A 263 -2.99 11.61 -21.48
CA THR A 263 -2.73 11.35 -22.89
C THR A 263 -3.37 12.39 -23.79
N SER A 264 -2.80 12.59 -24.98
CA SER A 264 -3.36 13.41 -26.07
C SER A 264 -3.94 12.54 -27.20
N ASP A 265 -3.91 11.23 -27.08
CA ASP A 265 -4.48 10.30 -28.07
C ASP A 265 -6.01 10.30 -27.93
N GLU A 266 -6.72 10.84 -28.91
CA GLU A 266 -8.17 10.93 -28.93
C GLU A 266 -8.87 9.57 -28.81
N LYS A 267 -8.35 8.54 -29.50
CA LYS A 267 -8.93 7.18 -29.44
C LYS A 267 -8.81 6.58 -28.03
N LEU A 268 -7.68 6.81 -27.37
CA LEU A 268 -7.47 6.34 -26.00
C LEU A 268 -8.35 7.12 -25.03
N ILE A 269 -8.52 8.42 -25.21
CA ILE A 269 -9.45 9.24 -24.41
C ILE A 269 -10.88 8.71 -24.54
N GLU A 270 -11.36 8.50 -25.79
CA GLU A 270 -12.68 7.94 -26.02
C GLU A 270 -12.86 6.57 -25.36
N THR A 271 -11.87 5.69 -25.44
CA THR A 271 -11.88 4.39 -24.78
C THR A 271 -12.01 4.54 -23.27
N VAL A 272 -11.20 5.41 -22.65
CA VAL A 272 -11.24 5.67 -21.20
C VAL A 272 -12.61 6.23 -20.79
N VAL A 273 -13.19 7.17 -21.55
CA VAL A 273 -14.52 7.73 -21.29
C VAL A 273 -15.60 6.65 -21.26
N GLN A 274 -15.50 5.65 -22.15
CA GLN A 274 -16.47 4.54 -22.18
C GLN A 274 -16.32 3.56 -21.02
N VAL A 275 -15.08 3.21 -20.64
CA VAL A 275 -14.84 2.13 -19.68
C VAL A 275 -14.72 2.60 -18.22
N MET A 276 -14.28 3.84 -17.99
CA MET A 276 -14.03 4.39 -16.65
C MET A 276 -15.27 4.36 -15.74
N PRO A 277 -16.47 4.77 -16.18
CA PRO A 277 -17.65 4.70 -15.33
C PRO A 277 -17.99 3.30 -14.88
N VAL A 278 -17.83 2.31 -15.75
CA VAL A 278 -18.07 0.90 -15.44
C VAL A 278 -17.03 0.39 -14.44
N PHE A 279 -15.75 0.65 -14.70
CA PHE A 279 -14.64 0.23 -13.84
C PHE A 279 -14.75 0.81 -12.42
N LEU A 280 -15.09 2.10 -12.30
CA LEU A 280 -15.14 2.79 -11.02
C LEU A 280 -16.47 2.65 -10.26
N ALA A 281 -17.52 2.10 -10.88
CA ALA A 281 -18.85 2.01 -10.24
C ALA A 281 -18.82 1.34 -8.87
N GLY A 282 -18.17 0.20 -8.73
CA GLY A 282 -18.02 -0.53 -7.46
C GLY A 282 -17.15 0.19 -6.44
N MET A 283 -16.22 1.01 -6.92
CA MET A 283 -15.30 1.76 -6.07
C MET A 283 -15.94 2.95 -5.36
N THR A 284 -17.14 3.35 -5.72
CA THR A 284 -17.88 4.42 -5.01
C THR A 284 -18.04 4.13 -3.52
N ILE A 285 -18.24 2.87 -3.14
CA ILE A 285 -18.38 2.42 -1.75
C ILE A 285 -17.09 1.83 -1.16
N PHE A 286 -16.00 1.84 -1.91
CA PHE A 286 -14.72 1.23 -1.50
C PHE A 286 -14.11 1.88 -0.25
N GLY A 287 -14.41 3.17 0.01
CA GLY A 287 -14.01 3.86 1.23
C GLY A 287 -14.50 3.16 2.50
N LEU A 288 -15.68 2.52 2.48
CA LEU A 288 -16.19 1.71 3.58
C LEU A 288 -15.33 0.48 3.84
N GLN A 289 -14.95 -0.23 2.77
CA GLN A 289 -14.07 -1.39 2.89
C GLN A 289 -12.71 -0.99 3.47
N ARG A 290 -12.10 0.07 2.94
CA ARG A 290 -10.80 0.57 3.42
C ARG A 290 -10.85 0.93 4.90
N ALA A 291 -11.90 1.64 5.35
CA ALA A 291 -12.09 1.99 6.74
C ALA A 291 -12.22 0.75 7.63
N CYS A 292 -13.13 -0.16 7.30
CA CYS A 292 -13.37 -1.38 8.09
C CYS A 292 -12.16 -2.31 8.11
N GLN A 293 -11.47 -2.48 6.98
CA GLN A 293 -10.31 -3.37 6.88
C GLN A 293 -9.12 -2.85 7.70
N ASN A 294 -8.82 -1.56 7.63
CA ASN A 294 -7.78 -0.95 8.45
C ASN A 294 -8.14 -0.96 9.96
N MET A 295 -9.43 -0.82 10.29
CA MET A 295 -9.89 -1.01 11.66
C MET A 295 -9.68 -2.44 12.15
N PHE A 296 -9.95 -3.47 11.34
CA PHE A 296 -9.62 -4.86 11.70
C PHE A 296 -8.13 -5.06 11.96
N VAL A 297 -7.26 -4.46 11.15
CA VAL A 297 -5.80 -4.48 11.37
C VAL A 297 -5.45 -3.79 12.69
N ALA A 298 -6.00 -2.59 12.94
CA ALA A 298 -5.77 -1.82 14.16
C ALA A 298 -6.24 -2.55 15.43
N LEU A 299 -7.30 -3.36 15.34
CA LEU A 299 -7.85 -4.18 16.41
C LEU A 299 -7.19 -5.57 16.50
N GLY A 300 -6.15 -5.85 15.71
CA GLY A 300 -5.42 -7.12 15.73
C GLY A 300 -6.19 -8.32 15.12
N GLN A 301 -7.21 -8.06 14.29
CA GLN A 301 -8.04 -9.10 13.65
C GLN A 301 -7.47 -9.52 12.28
N ALA A 302 -6.20 -9.96 12.25
CA ALA A 302 -5.47 -10.28 11.02
C ALA A 302 -6.19 -11.32 10.13
N LYS A 303 -6.77 -12.37 10.73
CA LYS A 303 -7.48 -13.42 9.97
C LYS A 303 -8.65 -12.88 9.15
N VAL A 304 -9.44 -11.97 9.74
CA VAL A 304 -10.59 -11.35 9.05
C VAL A 304 -10.11 -10.45 7.92
N SER A 305 -9.05 -9.67 8.16
CA SER A 305 -8.46 -8.80 7.14
C SER A 305 -7.92 -9.61 5.95
N ILE A 306 -7.22 -10.74 6.20
CA ILE A 306 -6.75 -11.65 5.15
C ILE A 306 -7.92 -12.22 4.36
N PHE A 307 -8.97 -12.71 5.06
CA PHE A 307 -10.16 -13.26 4.39
C PHE A 307 -10.79 -12.25 3.44
N ILE A 308 -10.95 -10.99 3.87
CA ILE A 308 -11.54 -9.92 3.05
C ILE A 308 -10.66 -9.63 1.83
N ALA A 309 -9.33 -9.60 2.01
CA ALA A 309 -8.40 -9.37 0.91
C ALA A 309 -8.47 -10.48 -0.15
N LEU A 310 -8.49 -11.74 0.29
CA LEU A 310 -8.61 -12.90 -0.60
C LEU A 310 -9.99 -12.97 -1.25
N LEU A 311 -11.06 -12.66 -0.51
CA LEU A 311 -12.42 -12.62 -1.05
C LEU A 311 -12.50 -11.65 -2.22
N ARG A 312 -12.01 -10.42 -2.06
CA ARG A 312 -12.06 -9.39 -3.09
C ARG A 312 -11.28 -9.78 -4.34
N LYS A 313 -10.01 -10.12 -4.16
CA LYS A 313 -9.05 -10.22 -5.27
C LYS A 313 -8.99 -11.63 -5.87
N VAL A 314 -8.98 -12.66 -5.06
CA VAL A 314 -8.79 -14.04 -5.53
C VAL A 314 -10.13 -14.74 -5.77
N ILE A 315 -11.07 -14.64 -4.84
CA ILE A 315 -12.34 -15.40 -4.90
C ILE A 315 -13.32 -14.72 -5.86
N LEU A 316 -13.40 -13.40 -5.87
CA LEU A 316 -14.34 -12.66 -6.70
C LEU A 316 -13.72 -12.17 -8.01
N LEU A 317 -12.67 -11.34 -7.93
CA LEU A 317 -12.17 -10.62 -9.11
C LEU A 317 -11.60 -11.56 -10.16
N ILE A 318 -10.69 -12.47 -9.80
CA ILE A 318 -10.04 -13.35 -10.79
C ILE A 318 -11.07 -14.20 -11.55
N PRO A 319 -12.00 -14.94 -10.91
CA PRO A 319 -13.00 -15.69 -11.64
C PRO A 319 -13.91 -14.82 -12.49
N LEU A 320 -14.36 -13.66 -11.98
CA LEU A 320 -15.20 -12.74 -12.74
C LEU A 320 -14.46 -12.16 -13.95
N ALA A 321 -13.18 -11.76 -13.80
CA ALA A 321 -12.37 -11.24 -14.90
C ALA A 321 -12.10 -12.26 -16.01
N LEU A 322 -12.16 -13.55 -15.69
CA LEU A 322 -12.04 -14.63 -16.69
C LEU A 322 -13.39 -15.03 -17.30
N MET A 323 -14.50 -14.94 -16.55
CA MET A 323 -15.81 -15.41 -17.00
C MET A 323 -16.64 -14.32 -17.69
N LEU A 324 -16.67 -13.10 -17.16
CA LEU A 324 -17.50 -12.02 -17.71
C LEU A 324 -17.13 -11.58 -19.14
N PRO A 325 -15.89 -11.65 -19.59
CA PRO A 325 -15.54 -11.35 -20.97
C PRO A 325 -16.27 -12.22 -22.00
N TYR A 326 -16.62 -13.45 -21.65
CA TYR A 326 -17.42 -14.33 -22.53
C TYR A 326 -18.86 -13.82 -22.71
N LEU A 327 -19.39 -13.05 -21.76
CA LEU A 327 -20.77 -12.55 -21.81
C LEU A 327 -20.85 -11.09 -22.30
N MET A 328 -19.87 -10.27 -21.92
CA MET A 328 -19.91 -8.81 -22.11
C MET A 328 -18.71 -8.28 -22.91
N GLY A 329 -17.88 -9.15 -23.47
CA GLY A 329 -16.65 -8.73 -24.17
C GLY A 329 -15.70 -7.97 -23.24
N VAL A 330 -15.01 -6.98 -23.77
CA VAL A 330 -14.03 -6.18 -23.01
C VAL A 330 -14.64 -5.49 -21.79
N MET A 331 -15.91 -5.09 -21.86
CA MET A 331 -16.59 -4.47 -20.71
C MET A 331 -16.73 -5.42 -19.54
N GLY A 332 -16.76 -6.73 -19.77
CA GLY A 332 -16.78 -7.76 -18.73
C GLY A 332 -15.54 -7.73 -17.85
N VAL A 333 -14.36 -7.43 -18.40
CA VAL A 333 -13.12 -7.31 -17.59
C VAL A 333 -13.22 -6.13 -16.61
N TYR A 334 -13.69 -4.97 -17.08
CA TYR A 334 -13.85 -3.79 -16.23
C TYR A 334 -15.00 -3.95 -15.23
N ALA A 335 -16.09 -4.56 -15.64
CA ALA A 335 -17.23 -4.87 -14.75
C ALA A 335 -16.84 -5.86 -13.63
N ALA A 336 -15.91 -6.77 -13.89
CA ALA A 336 -15.39 -7.68 -12.88
C ALA A 336 -14.79 -6.95 -11.68
N GLU A 337 -14.00 -5.91 -11.91
CA GLU A 337 -13.44 -5.06 -10.83
C GLU A 337 -14.57 -4.37 -10.05
N ALA A 338 -15.51 -3.72 -10.76
CA ALA A 338 -16.63 -3.04 -10.12
C ALA A 338 -17.49 -3.96 -9.24
N ILE A 339 -17.83 -5.15 -9.76
CA ILE A 339 -18.66 -6.14 -9.03
C ILE A 339 -17.90 -6.68 -7.83
N SER A 340 -16.62 -7.03 -7.98
CA SER A 340 -15.81 -7.56 -6.88
C SER A 340 -15.59 -6.52 -5.79
N ASP A 341 -15.36 -5.27 -6.15
CA ASP A 341 -15.18 -4.17 -5.20
C ASP A 341 -16.45 -3.87 -4.42
N ALA A 342 -17.60 -3.80 -5.10
CA ALA A 342 -18.90 -3.61 -4.46
C ALA A 342 -19.24 -4.75 -3.51
N ALA A 343 -19.11 -6.00 -3.96
CA ALA A 343 -19.39 -7.17 -3.15
C ALA A 343 -18.46 -7.25 -1.93
N ALA A 344 -17.17 -7.00 -2.11
CA ALA A 344 -16.20 -7.00 -1.01
C ALA A 344 -16.47 -5.87 -0.01
N ALA A 345 -16.84 -4.67 -0.47
CA ALA A 345 -17.17 -3.56 0.39
C ALA A 345 -18.41 -3.85 1.24
N ILE A 346 -19.45 -4.44 0.66
CA ILE A 346 -20.66 -4.86 1.38
C ILE A 346 -20.32 -5.96 2.39
N CYS A 347 -19.63 -7.03 1.97
CA CYS A 347 -19.24 -8.12 2.86
C CYS A 347 -18.37 -7.63 4.03
N CYS A 348 -17.36 -6.78 3.75
CA CYS A 348 -16.48 -6.23 4.77
C CYS A 348 -17.26 -5.41 5.80
N THR A 349 -18.16 -4.54 5.33
CA THR A 349 -18.98 -3.68 6.18
C THR A 349 -19.93 -4.50 7.06
N VAL A 350 -20.58 -5.51 6.49
CA VAL A 350 -21.48 -6.43 7.23
C VAL A 350 -20.68 -7.20 8.30
N ILE A 351 -19.54 -7.81 7.92
CA ILE A 351 -18.69 -8.54 8.87
C ILE A 351 -18.24 -7.60 10.00
N PHE A 352 -17.86 -6.36 9.65
CA PHE A 352 -17.45 -5.38 10.64
C PHE A 352 -18.59 -4.98 11.58
N ALA A 353 -19.78 -4.71 11.04
CA ALA A 353 -20.97 -4.36 11.84
C ALA A 353 -21.34 -5.46 12.85
N VAL A 354 -21.13 -6.73 12.49
CA VAL A 354 -21.38 -7.87 13.39
C VAL A 354 -20.25 -8.08 14.40
N GLN A 355 -19.01 -7.95 13.98
CA GLN A 355 -17.85 -8.27 14.84
C GLN A 355 -17.43 -7.12 15.74
N PHE A 356 -17.54 -5.88 15.29
CA PHE A 356 -17.08 -4.71 16.06
C PHE A 356 -17.74 -4.59 17.44
N PRO A 357 -19.08 -4.75 17.61
CA PRO A 357 -19.70 -4.75 18.93
C PRO A 357 -19.15 -5.88 19.82
N ARG A 358 -18.93 -7.07 19.26
CA ARG A 358 -18.39 -8.23 20.00
C ARG A 358 -16.95 -7.97 20.47
N ILE A 359 -16.12 -7.32 19.66
CA ILE A 359 -14.76 -6.93 20.01
C ILE A 359 -14.77 -5.88 21.12
N MET A 360 -15.67 -4.88 20.98
CA MET A 360 -15.81 -3.82 21.98
C MET A 360 -16.34 -4.34 23.34
N ASN A 361 -17.22 -5.33 23.34
CA ASN A 361 -17.72 -5.92 24.58
C ASN A 361 -16.65 -6.73 25.34
N LYS A 362 -15.69 -7.32 24.62
CA LYS A 362 -14.55 -8.02 25.29
C LYS A 362 -13.57 -7.07 25.99
N LEU A 363 -13.54 -5.79 25.62
CA LEU A 363 -12.74 -4.79 26.32
C LEU A 363 -13.26 -4.48 27.72
N THR A 364 -14.59 -4.45 27.89
CA THR A 364 -15.26 -4.16 29.18
C THR A 364 -15.04 -5.26 30.23
N VAL A 365 -14.65 -6.46 29.84
CA VAL A 365 -14.39 -7.59 30.73
C VAL A 365 -12.93 -7.63 31.20
N ARG A 366 -12.04 -6.83 30.56
CA ARG A 366 -10.60 -6.76 30.90
C ARG A 366 -10.21 -5.54 31.74
N SER A 367 -11.09 -4.59 31.91
CA SER A 367 -10.98 -3.43 32.82
C SER A 367 -11.61 -3.76 34.18
#